data_32e0dac2377aac825450a199c384d247
#
_entry.id   32e0dac2377aac825450a199c384d247
#
_cell.length_a   1.000
_cell.length_b   1.000
_cell.length_c   1.000
_cell.angle_alpha   90.00
_cell.angle_beta   90.00
_cell.angle_gamma   90.00
#
_symmetry.space_group_name_H-M   'P 1'
#
loop_
_entity.id
_entity.type
_entity.pdbx_description
1 polymer ?
#
loop_
_entity_poly.entity_id
_entity_poly.type
_entity_poly.pdbx_seq_one_letter_code
_entity_poly.pdbx_strand_id
1 'polypeptide(L)'
;MQIIKSNVFDYNWRSTERIVINRGGTRAGKTYAIMQILAVWLLTGYIRENELIGSGTASVVRKTLPALKATAQKDFDDIIDGLGVRGMLKENKTDRYYQFTDKHGTRTLEFFSVDDQQKVRGRKRQILFCNEANELNYDTDFFQLNIRTTDLIFIDFNPSNPYIWIKEKLEDERALELGDVETIITTYKDNPFLPESLVREIEAIKDETYRKVYVHGQYGIVKGTIFPDVTIVSEMPKHLKKKAIGLDFGFTNDPTAAILCGVHEGAIYLDELLYDYALTNQDISKRLKPYKCEIIADSAEPKSIEEIKRQGLRIKAAKKGADSIRAGIGILKQYELRITSRSTNLLREQKQYKYREKDGKSLNEPIDSFNHAWDAIRYYALLKLTRPNNNILAFG
;
A
#
# COMPACT_ATOMS: atom_id res chain seq x y z
N MET A 1 -38.32 -1.96 -10.47
CA MET A 1 -36.96 -2.49 -10.29
C MET A 1 -36.74 -2.69 -8.80
N GLN A 2 -36.55 -3.92 -8.34
CA GLN A 2 -36.34 -4.19 -6.92
C GLN A 2 -34.90 -4.67 -6.71
N ILE A 3 -34.11 -3.86 -6.01
CA ILE A 3 -32.75 -4.23 -5.62
C ILE A 3 -32.81 -4.85 -4.24
N ILE A 4 -32.27 -6.04 -4.09
CA ILE A 4 -32.08 -6.67 -2.79
C ILE A 4 -30.86 -6.06 -2.14
N LYS A 5 -31.05 -5.36 -1.01
CA LYS A 5 -30.03 -4.54 -0.35
C LYS A 5 -29.43 -5.26 0.86
N SER A 6 -28.12 -5.06 1.07
CA SER A 6 -27.45 -5.37 2.33
C SER A 6 -27.41 -4.14 3.24
N ASN A 7 -27.06 -4.32 4.52
CA ASN A 7 -26.81 -3.18 5.42
C ASN A 7 -25.71 -2.27 4.87
N VAL A 8 -24.70 -2.83 4.18
CA VAL A 8 -23.60 -2.08 3.57
C VAL A 8 -24.11 -1.12 2.50
N PHE A 9 -25.10 -1.52 1.71
CA PHE A 9 -25.76 -0.62 0.76
C PHE A 9 -26.40 0.55 1.49
N ASP A 10 -27.20 0.28 2.53
CA ASP A 10 -27.94 1.32 3.25
C ASP A 10 -27.02 2.30 3.97
N TYR A 11 -25.89 1.86 4.53
CA TYR A 11 -24.89 2.73 5.13
C TYR A 11 -24.31 3.71 4.09
N ASN A 12 -23.87 3.20 2.95
CA ASN A 12 -23.32 4.04 1.88
C ASN A 12 -24.39 4.97 1.25
N TRP A 13 -25.64 4.50 1.13
CA TRP A 13 -26.74 5.26 0.57
C TRP A 13 -27.13 6.47 1.42
N ARG A 14 -26.94 6.39 2.73
CA ARG A 14 -27.25 7.45 3.70
C ARG A 14 -26.07 8.34 4.04
N SER A 15 -24.88 7.99 3.64
CA SER A 15 -23.69 8.82 3.86
C SER A 15 -23.84 10.18 3.21
N THR A 16 -23.33 11.23 3.86
CA THR A 16 -23.36 12.63 3.35
C THR A 16 -21.99 13.13 2.98
N GLU A 17 -20.94 12.43 3.40
CA GLU A 17 -19.57 12.91 3.24
C GLU A 17 -19.04 12.69 1.81
N ARG A 18 -18.10 13.55 1.41
CA ARG A 18 -17.49 13.49 0.08
C ARG A 18 -16.65 12.23 -0.15
N ILE A 19 -15.98 11.75 0.87
CA ILE A 19 -15.16 10.53 0.81
C ILE A 19 -15.76 9.50 1.76
N VAL A 20 -16.21 8.37 1.22
CA VAL A 20 -16.80 7.27 1.98
C VAL A 20 -15.86 6.07 1.93
N ILE A 21 -15.25 5.78 3.07
CA ILE A 21 -14.30 4.69 3.25
C ILE A 21 -15.02 3.46 3.77
N ASN A 22 -15.10 2.43 2.94
CA ASN A 22 -15.64 1.12 3.30
C ASN A 22 -14.50 0.20 3.77
N ARG A 23 -14.21 0.26 5.05
CA ARG A 23 -13.26 -0.64 5.71
C ARG A 23 -13.99 -1.84 6.27
N GLY A 24 -13.53 -3.04 5.99
CA GLY A 24 -14.27 -4.18 6.51
C GLY A 24 -13.61 -5.52 6.29
N GLY A 25 -14.20 -6.51 6.97
CA GLY A 25 -13.81 -7.90 6.83
C GLY A 25 -14.06 -8.47 5.44
N THR A 26 -13.55 -9.67 5.22
CA THR A 26 -13.84 -10.41 3.99
C THR A 26 -15.31 -10.79 3.94
N ARG A 27 -15.87 -10.88 2.74
CA ARG A 27 -17.29 -11.26 2.52
C ARG A 27 -18.33 -10.29 3.13
N ALA A 28 -17.93 -9.11 3.59
CA ALA A 28 -18.90 -8.10 4.05
C ALA A 28 -19.80 -7.54 2.93
N GLY A 29 -19.45 -7.75 1.65
CA GLY A 29 -20.25 -7.28 0.52
C GLY A 29 -19.97 -5.81 0.12
N LYS A 30 -18.85 -5.24 0.56
CA LYS A 30 -18.48 -3.82 0.29
C LYS A 30 -18.51 -3.46 -1.19
N THR A 31 -17.70 -4.15 -2.00
CA THR A 31 -17.59 -3.92 -3.45
C THR A 31 -18.96 -4.06 -4.14
N TYR A 32 -19.67 -5.13 -3.84
CA TYR A 32 -20.99 -5.41 -4.42
C TYR A 32 -22.01 -4.31 -4.09
N ALA A 33 -22.06 -3.85 -2.85
CA ALA A 33 -22.97 -2.78 -2.43
C ALA A 33 -22.68 -1.44 -3.14
N ILE A 34 -21.39 -1.07 -3.27
CA ILE A 34 -21.00 0.13 -4.01
C ILE A 34 -21.36 -0.02 -5.50
N MET A 35 -21.12 -1.18 -6.10
CA MET A 35 -21.51 -1.44 -7.50
C MET A 35 -23.02 -1.38 -7.69
N GLN A 36 -23.85 -1.82 -6.71
CA GLN A 36 -25.30 -1.62 -6.74
C GLN A 36 -25.68 -0.14 -6.73
N ILE A 37 -25.01 0.68 -5.90
CA ILE A 37 -25.25 2.13 -5.85
C ILE A 37 -24.89 2.77 -7.21
N LEU A 38 -23.75 2.40 -7.80
CA LEU A 38 -23.35 2.91 -9.11
C LEU A 38 -24.28 2.46 -10.24
N ALA A 39 -24.87 1.25 -10.15
CA ALA A 39 -25.91 0.81 -11.07
C ALA A 39 -27.20 1.62 -10.93
N VAL A 40 -27.63 1.91 -9.69
CA VAL A 40 -28.77 2.81 -9.44
C VAL A 40 -28.50 4.19 -10.03
N TRP A 41 -27.33 4.77 -9.73
CA TRP A 41 -26.96 6.06 -10.29
C TRP A 41 -26.97 6.07 -11.82
N LEU A 42 -26.36 5.07 -12.45
CA LEU A 42 -26.31 4.98 -13.90
C LEU A 42 -27.71 5.02 -14.52
N LEU A 43 -28.67 4.32 -13.92
CA LEU A 43 -30.03 4.19 -14.44
C LEU A 43 -30.96 5.35 -14.06
N THR A 44 -30.77 5.97 -12.89
CA THR A 44 -31.72 6.94 -12.33
C THR A 44 -31.14 8.34 -12.12
N GLY A 45 -29.83 8.48 -12.06
CA GLY A 45 -29.13 9.70 -11.67
C GLY A 45 -28.98 9.89 -10.15
N TYR A 46 -29.69 9.11 -9.32
CA TYR A 46 -29.55 9.20 -7.87
C TYR A 46 -28.38 8.37 -7.37
N ILE A 47 -27.47 9.01 -6.62
CA ILE A 47 -26.28 8.38 -6.05
C ILE A 47 -26.44 8.12 -4.55
N ARG A 48 -27.31 8.86 -3.89
CA ARG A 48 -27.69 8.79 -2.50
C ARG A 48 -29.20 9.08 -2.35
N GLU A 49 -29.71 8.92 -1.15
CA GLU A 49 -31.16 9.04 -0.87
C GLU A 49 -31.77 10.34 -1.42
N ASN A 50 -31.07 11.48 -1.28
CA ASN A 50 -31.54 12.80 -1.70
C ASN A 50 -30.57 13.53 -2.64
N GLU A 51 -29.63 12.82 -3.25
CA GLU A 51 -28.61 13.44 -4.10
C GLU A 51 -28.70 12.93 -5.54
N LEU A 52 -29.01 13.87 -6.45
CA LEU A 52 -29.13 13.64 -7.88
C LEU A 52 -27.90 14.19 -8.61
N ILE A 53 -27.12 13.31 -9.24
CA ILE A 53 -26.10 13.64 -10.22
C ILE A 53 -26.61 13.17 -11.59
N GLY A 54 -27.36 14.04 -12.27
CA GLY A 54 -28.15 13.70 -13.46
C GLY A 54 -27.31 13.36 -14.69
N SER A 55 -26.10 13.88 -14.79
CA SER A 55 -25.16 13.60 -15.90
C SER A 55 -23.71 13.57 -15.42
N GLY A 56 -22.86 12.85 -16.14
CA GLY A 56 -21.44 12.82 -15.86
C GLY A 56 -20.81 11.42 -15.96
N THR A 57 -19.62 11.29 -15.39
CA THR A 57 -18.84 10.05 -15.42
C THR A 57 -18.56 9.56 -14.00
N ALA A 58 -18.80 8.28 -13.77
CA ALA A 58 -18.29 7.53 -12.64
C ALA A 58 -17.15 6.62 -13.09
N SER A 59 -16.01 6.67 -12.41
CA SER A 59 -14.85 5.84 -12.71
C SER A 59 -14.62 4.82 -11.60
N VAL A 60 -14.53 3.54 -11.96
CA VAL A 60 -14.17 2.44 -11.06
C VAL A 60 -12.73 2.05 -11.37
N VAL A 61 -11.86 2.13 -10.36
CA VAL A 61 -10.42 1.92 -10.53
C VAL A 61 -9.87 0.90 -9.56
N ARG A 62 -8.84 0.17 -10.01
CA ARG A 62 -8.03 -0.73 -9.18
C ARG A 62 -6.59 -0.71 -9.68
N LYS A 63 -5.66 -1.28 -8.90
CA LYS A 63 -4.23 -1.34 -9.26
C LYS A 63 -4.02 -1.96 -10.63
N THR A 64 -4.62 -3.12 -10.90
CA THR A 64 -4.45 -3.86 -12.15
C THR A 64 -5.78 -4.17 -12.84
N LEU A 65 -5.78 -4.16 -14.17
CA LEU A 65 -6.97 -4.43 -14.96
C LEU A 65 -7.51 -5.85 -14.83
N PRO A 66 -6.68 -6.93 -14.81
CA PRO A 66 -7.20 -8.28 -14.59
C PRO A 66 -7.95 -8.43 -13.26
N ALA A 67 -7.41 -7.84 -12.17
CA ALA A 67 -8.07 -7.85 -10.87
C ALA A 67 -9.38 -7.07 -10.88
N LEU A 68 -9.43 -5.90 -11.51
CA LEU A 68 -10.65 -5.09 -11.66
C LEU A 68 -11.77 -5.85 -12.39
N LYS A 69 -11.42 -6.55 -13.49
CA LYS A 69 -12.34 -7.37 -14.26
C LYS A 69 -12.92 -8.53 -13.46
N ALA A 70 -12.08 -9.21 -12.69
CA ALA A 70 -12.47 -10.38 -11.90
C ALA A 70 -13.31 -10.03 -10.65
N THR A 71 -13.37 -8.76 -10.28
CA THR A 71 -14.08 -8.26 -9.08
C THR A 71 -15.14 -7.24 -9.44
N ALA A 72 -14.89 -5.94 -9.26
CA ALA A 72 -15.89 -4.89 -9.38
C ALA A 72 -16.62 -4.86 -10.75
N GLN A 73 -15.91 -5.09 -11.86
CA GLN A 73 -16.56 -5.14 -13.17
C GLN A 73 -17.51 -6.36 -13.28
N LYS A 74 -17.06 -7.52 -12.80
CA LYS A 74 -17.91 -8.73 -12.78
C LYS A 74 -19.13 -8.53 -11.90
N ASP A 75 -18.97 -7.97 -10.69
CA ASP A 75 -20.09 -7.66 -9.79
C ASP A 75 -21.11 -6.74 -10.47
N PHE A 76 -20.63 -5.72 -11.20
CA PHE A 76 -21.50 -4.84 -11.98
C PHE A 76 -22.26 -5.59 -13.07
N ASP A 77 -21.58 -6.43 -13.84
CA ASP A 77 -22.18 -7.27 -14.88
C ASP A 77 -23.29 -8.18 -14.30
N ASP A 78 -23.00 -8.85 -13.19
CA ASP A 78 -23.94 -9.72 -12.51
C ASP A 78 -25.19 -8.91 -12.01
N ILE A 79 -24.99 -7.69 -11.54
CA ILE A 79 -26.06 -6.78 -11.08
C ILE A 79 -26.98 -6.38 -12.24
N ILE A 80 -26.42 -5.88 -13.35
CA ILE A 80 -27.24 -5.40 -14.47
C ILE A 80 -27.95 -6.54 -15.21
N ASP A 81 -27.35 -7.73 -15.22
CA ASP A 81 -27.98 -8.95 -15.76
C ASP A 81 -29.09 -9.44 -14.85
N GLY A 82 -28.87 -9.50 -13.53
CA GLY A 82 -29.89 -9.86 -12.54
C GLY A 82 -31.09 -8.89 -12.51
N LEU A 83 -30.87 -7.63 -12.84
CA LEU A 83 -31.93 -6.61 -12.98
C LEU A 83 -32.62 -6.64 -14.35
N GLY A 84 -32.09 -7.38 -15.33
CA GLY A 84 -32.62 -7.44 -16.69
C GLY A 84 -32.48 -6.12 -17.48
N VAL A 85 -31.55 -5.23 -17.09
CA VAL A 85 -31.42 -3.88 -17.65
C VAL A 85 -30.26 -3.71 -18.63
N ARG A 86 -29.42 -4.73 -18.85
CA ARG A 86 -28.26 -4.66 -19.76
C ARG A 86 -28.65 -4.12 -21.16
N GLY A 87 -29.78 -4.56 -21.71
CA GLY A 87 -30.28 -4.13 -23.01
C GLY A 87 -30.64 -2.65 -23.11
N MET A 88 -30.78 -1.94 -21.98
CA MET A 88 -31.02 -0.49 -21.93
C MET A 88 -29.75 0.33 -21.98
N LEU A 89 -28.58 -0.31 -21.78
CA LEU A 89 -27.28 0.33 -21.68
C LEU A 89 -26.54 0.26 -23.02
N LYS A 90 -25.86 1.35 -23.37
CA LYS A 90 -24.85 1.31 -24.42
C LYS A 90 -23.53 0.81 -23.80
N GLU A 91 -23.10 -0.38 -24.20
CA GLU A 91 -21.86 -0.99 -23.73
C GLU A 91 -20.73 -0.81 -24.74
N ASN A 92 -19.53 -0.41 -24.30
CA ASN A 92 -18.30 -0.45 -25.07
C ASN A 92 -17.28 -1.37 -24.37
N LYS A 93 -17.06 -2.56 -24.95
CA LYS A 93 -16.16 -3.57 -24.40
C LYS A 93 -14.67 -3.24 -24.53
N THR A 94 -14.30 -2.45 -25.55
CA THR A 94 -12.92 -2.03 -25.79
C THR A 94 -12.49 -0.99 -24.76
N ASP A 95 -13.28 0.08 -24.63
CA ASP A 95 -13.01 1.17 -23.70
C ASP A 95 -13.57 0.92 -22.30
N ARG A 96 -14.31 -0.16 -22.13
CA ARG A 96 -14.89 -0.64 -20.86
C ARG A 96 -15.73 0.41 -20.16
N TYR A 97 -16.78 0.82 -20.82
CA TYR A 97 -17.78 1.68 -20.21
C TYR A 97 -19.20 1.23 -20.54
N TYR A 98 -20.11 1.60 -19.65
CA TYR A 98 -21.55 1.51 -19.80
C TYR A 98 -22.13 2.90 -19.76
N GLN A 99 -23.09 3.19 -20.64
CA GLN A 99 -23.70 4.50 -20.76
C GLN A 99 -25.22 4.39 -20.79
N PHE A 100 -25.88 5.29 -20.09
CA PHE A 100 -27.31 5.47 -20.11
C PHE A 100 -27.68 6.94 -20.30
N THR A 101 -28.73 7.21 -21.07
CA THR A 101 -29.23 8.56 -21.34
C THR A 101 -30.73 8.63 -21.11
N ASP A 102 -31.14 9.60 -20.33
CA ASP A 102 -32.56 9.90 -20.07
C ASP A 102 -32.79 11.43 -20.02
N LYS A 103 -33.95 11.84 -19.49
CA LYS A 103 -34.31 13.26 -19.33
C LYS A 103 -33.36 14.09 -18.44
N HIS A 104 -32.60 13.43 -17.57
CA HIS A 104 -31.63 14.06 -16.65
C HIS A 104 -30.25 14.21 -17.29
N GLY A 105 -29.99 13.57 -18.43
CA GLY A 105 -28.75 13.65 -19.17
C GLY A 105 -28.09 12.29 -19.43
N THR A 106 -26.81 12.33 -19.80
CA THR A 106 -26.02 11.13 -20.10
C THR A 106 -25.10 10.83 -18.94
N ARG A 107 -25.15 9.59 -18.45
CA ARG A 107 -24.28 9.04 -17.40
C ARG A 107 -23.42 7.93 -17.97
N THR A 108 -22.16 7.92 -17.60
CA THR A 108 -21.17 6.93 -18.05
C THR A 108 -20.49 6.30 -16.85
N LEU A 109 -20.50 4.99 -16.78
CA LEU A 109 -19.70 4.21 -15.81
C LEU A 109 -18.55 3.55 -16.55
N GLU A 110 -17.32 3.91 -16.21
CA GLU A 110 -16.09 3.39 -16.84
C GLU A 110 -15.21 2.61 -15.86
N PHE A 111 -14.44 1.66 -16.41
CA PHE A 111 -13.52 0.80 -15.67
C PHE A 111 -12.11 0.88 -16.23
N PHE A 112 -11.12 1.23 -15.39
CA PHE A 112 -9.71 1.24 -15.79
C PHE A 112 -8.78 0.96 -14.61
N SER A 113 -7.53 0.59 -14.90
CA SER A 113 -6.49 0.39 -13.90
C SER A 113 -5.55 1.60 -13.83
N VAL A 114 -4.94 1.81 -12.66
CA VAL A 114 -4.05 2.95 -12.44
C VAL A 114 -2.67 2.80 -13.09
N ASP A 115 -2.33 1.63 -13.62
CA ASP A 115 -1.17 1.43 -14.49
C ASP A 115 -1.29 2.21 -15.82
N ASP A 116 -2.50 2.58 -16.24
CA ASP A 116 -2.75 3.52 -17.33
C ASP A 116 -2.71 4.98 -16.83
N GLN A 117 -1.52 5.53 -16.72
CA GLN A 117 -1.29 6.91 -16.21
C GLN A 117 -1.99 7.99 -17.04
N GLN A 118 -2.28 7.75 -18.32
CA GLN A 118 -3.02 8.69 -19.16
C GLN A 118 -4.48 8.81 -18.72
N LYS A 119 -5.12 7.70 -18.35
CA LYS A 119 -6.49 7.68 -17.81
C LYS A 119 -6.58 8.26 -16.41
N VAL A 120 -5.57 8.04 -15.59
CA VAL A 120 -5.49 8.62 -14.24
C VAL A 120 -5.46 10.15 -14.32
N ARG A 121 -4.64 10.71 -15.23
CA ARG A 121 -4.41 12.18 -15.35
C ARG A 121 -5.32 12.90 -16.33
N GLY A 122 -5.99 12.19 -17.24
CA GLY A 122 -6.64 12.79 -18.40
C GLY A 122 -8.10 13.16 -18.25
N ARG A 123 -8.85 12.62 -17.29
CA ARG A 123 -10.31 12.73 -17.25
C ARG A 123 -10.84 13.32 -15.95
N LYS A 124 -11.74 14.30 -16.06
CA LYS A 124 -12.59 14.76 -14.95
C LYS A 124 -13.75 13.79 -14.78
N ARG A 125 -14.17 13.56 -13.54
CA ARG A 125 -15.29 12.71 -13.18
C ARG A 125 -16.10 13.30 -12.04
N GLN A 126 -17.35 12.90 -11.92
CA GLN A 126 -18.22 13.25 -10.80
C GLN A 126 -18.01 12.27 -9.65
N ILE A 127 -17.91 10.98 -9.97
CA ILE A 127 -17.86 9.91 -8.99
C ILE A 127 -16.61 9.06 -9.23
N LEU A 128 -15.94 8.69 -8.16
CA LEU A 128 -14.81 7.78 -8.16
C LEU A 128 -15.10 6.59 -7.23
N PHE A 129 -14.77 5.39 -7.64
CA PHE A 129 -14.67 4.24 -6.77
C PHE A 129 -13.29 3.60 -6.87
N CYS A 130 -12.53 3.64 -5.78
CA CYS A 130 -11.24 2.97 -5.65
C CYS A 130 -11.44 1.59 -5.01
N ASN A 131 -11.47 0.53 -5.81
CA ASN A 131 -11.59 -0.84 -5.35
C ASN A 131 -10.25 -1.38 -4.88
N GLU A 132 -10.21 -1.97 -3.67
CA GLU A 132 -8.98 -2.42 -2.98
C GLU A 132 -7.92 -1.31 -2.95
N ALA A 133 -8.32 -0.14 -2.45
CA ALA A 133 -7.51 1.08 -2.50
C ALA A 133 -6.18 0.99 -1.73
N ASN A 134 -6.03 0.01 -0.83
CA ASN A 134 -4.77 -0.33 -0.18
C ASN A 134 -3.66 -0.76 -1.17
N GLU A 135 -4.03 -1.16 -2.39
CA GLU A 135 -3.08 -1.48 -3.47
C GLU A 135 -2.56 -0.23 -4.19
N LEU A 136 -3.22 0.92 -4.04
CA LEU A 136 -2.88 2.18 -4.71
C LEU A 136 -1.79 2.95 -3.95
N ASN A 137 -1.01 3.74 -4.70
CA ASN A 137 -0.10 4.73 -4.11
C ASN A 137 -0.85 6.05 -3.90
N TYR A 138 -0.61 6.71 -2.74
CA TYR A 138 -1.29 7.97 -2.45
C TYR A 138 -0.92 9.08 -3.45
N ASP A 139 0.38 9.34 -3.64
CA ASP A 139 0.86 10.50 -4.39
C ASP A 139 0.67 10.36 -5.90
N THR A 140 0.98 9.18 -6.44
CA THR A 140 0.96 8.94 -7.89
C THR A 140 -0.42 8.58 -8.43
N ASP A 141 -1.23 7.87 -7.61
CA ASP A 141 -2.51 7.32 -8.04
C ASP A 141 -3.68 8.08 -7.43
N PHE A 142 -3.90 7.96 -6.10
CA PHE A 142 -5.09 8.49 -5.45
C PHE A 142 -5.17 10.01 -5.51
N PHE A 143 -4.09 10.73 -5.23
CA PHE A 143 -4.08 12.20 -5.27
C PHE A 143 -4.49 12.73 -6.65
N GLN A 144 -3.96 12.12 -7.72
CA GLN A 144 -4.30 12.50 -9.10
C GLN A 144 -5.77 12.21 -9.45
N LEU A 145 -6.33 11.11 -8.94
CA LEU A 145 -7.74 10.77 -9.11
C LEU A 145 -8.65 11.71 -8.31
N ASN A 146 -8.28 11.99 -7.04
CA ASN A 146 -9.06 12.82 -6.13
C ASN A 146 -9.23 14.25 -6.64
N ILE A 147 -8.15 14.93 -7.09
CA ILE A 147 -8.22 16.32 -7.60
C ILE A 147 -9.02 16.45 -8.90
N ARG A 148 -9.36 15.33 -9.56
CA ARG A 148 -10.16 15.28 -10.79
C ARG A 148 -11.56 14.70 -10.55
N THR A 149 -11.92 14.46 -9.30
CA THR A 149 -13.25 14.01 -8.89
C THR A 149 -13.97 15.15 -8.19
N THR A 150 -15.14 15.56 -8.73
CA THR A 150 -15.84 16.75 -8.22
C THR A 150 -16.75 16.43 -7.03
N ASP A 151 -17.48 15.30 -7.05
CA ASP A 151 -18.59 15.11 -6.12
C ASP A 151 -18.26 14.04 -5.06
N LEU A 152 -18.17 12.76 -5.42
CA LEU A 152 -18.16 11.66 -4.48
C LEU A 152 -17.04 10.65 -4.74
N ILE A 153 -16.41 10.18 -3.67
CA ILE A 153 -15.37 9.14 -3.72
C ILE A 153 -15.74 8.00 -2.78
N PHE A 154 -15.93 6.82 -3.35
CA PHE A 154 -15.99 5.56 -2.59
C PHE A 154 -14.62 4.89 -2.56
N ILE A 155 -14.29 4.30 -1.42
CA ILE A 155 -13.06 3.52 -1.22
C ILE A 155 -13.45 2.22 -0.52
N ASP A 156 -12.96 1.07 -1.00
CA ASP A 156 -13.07 -0.16 -0.24
C ASP A 156 -11.71 -0.84 -0.05
N PHE A 157 -11.53 -1.51 1.07
CA PHE A 157 -10.36 -2.34 1.36
C PHE A 157 -10.54 -3.20 2.61
N ASN A 158 -9.61 -4.16 2.81
CA ASN A 158 -9.47 -4.90 4.05
C ASN A 158 -8.31 -4.32 4.87
N PRO A 159 -8.48 -4.04 6.18
CA PRO A 159 -7.50 -3.32 7.00
C PRO A 159 -6.36 -4.22 7.49
N SER A 160 -5.66 -4.90 6.57
CA SER A 160 -4.56 -5.82 6.86
C SER A 160 -3.27 -5.14 7.32
N ASN A 161 -3.24 -3.81 7.29
CA ASN A 161 -2.09 -3.01 7.69
C ASN A 161 -2.56 -1.65 8.25
N PRO A 162 -2.25 -1.30 9.51
CA PRO A 162 -2.63 -0.02 10.10
C PRO A 162 -1.77 1.17 9.64
N TYR A 163 -0.72 0.92 8.85
CA TYR A 163 0.22 1.94 8.36
C TYR A 163 0.03 2.22 6.87
N ILE A 164 -1.20 2.15 6.39
CA ILE A 164 -1.54 2.50 5.02
C ILE A 164 -1.92 3.98 4.92
N TRP A 165 -1.68 4.55 3.74
CA TRP A 165 -1.99 5.95 3.45
C TRP A 165 -3.47 6.31 3.69
N ILE A 166 -4.40 5.36 3.52
CA ILE A 166 -5.83 5.59 3.73
C ILE A 166 -6.07 5.99 5.19
N LYS A 167 -5.46 5.27 6.14
CA LYS A 167 -5.57 5.60 7.55
C LYS A 167 -4.89 6.94 7.84
N GLU A 168 -3.62 7.09 7.48
CA GLU A 168 -2.84 8.28 7.80
C GLU A 168 -3.42 9.54 7.15
N LYS A 169 -3.67 9.51 5.83
CA LYS A 169 -4.04 10.70 5.04
C LYS A 169 -5.53 10.99 5.00
N LEU A 170 -6.39 9.98 5.12
CA LEU A 170 -7.83 10.19 5.03
C LEU A 170 -8.53 10.06 6.38
N GLU A 171 -8.36 8.94 7.10
CA GLU A 171 -9.06 8.73 8.38
C GLU A 171 -8.49 9.60 9.51
N ASP A 172 -7.16 9.81 9.57
CA ASP A 172 -6.53 10.57 10.65
C ASP A 172 -6.35 12.06 10.27
N GLU A 173 -5.68 12.41 9.15
CA GLU A 173 -5.38 13.79 8.79
C GLU A 173 -6.62 14.51 8.21
N ARG A 174 -7.13 14.05 7.05
CA ARG A 174 -8.19 14.76 6.32
C ARG A 174 -9.52 14.83 7.07
N ALA A 175 -9.91 13.76 7.78
CA ALA A 175 -11.13 13.75 8.58
C ALA A 175 -11.11 14.85 9.67
N LEU A 176 -9.94 15.13 10.26
CA LEU A 176 -9.76 16.19 11.25
C LEU A 176 -9.70 17.59 10.62
N GLU A 177 -9.07 17.72 9.45
CA GLU A 177 -8.84 19.03 8.81
C GLU A 177 -10.06 19.54 8.05
N LEU A 178 -10.73 18.68 7.28
CA LEU A 178 -11.80 19.04 6.37
C LEU A 178 -13.18 18.52 6.81
N GLY A 179 -13.23 17.45 7.61
CA GLY A 179 -14.48 16.86 8.08
C GLY A 179 -15.35 16.24 6.96
N ASP A 180 -14.78 15.95 5.79
CA ASP A 180 -15.48 15.45 4.59
C ASP A 180 -15.25 13.95 4.35
N VAL A 181 -14.89 13.20 5.38
CA VAL A 181 -14.57 11.76 5.33
C VAL A 181 -15.42 10.99 6.33
N GLU A 182 -16.13 9.97 5.85
CA GLU A 182 -16.83 8.99 6.68
C GLU A 182 -16.19 7.61 6.54
N THR A 183 -15.95 6.93 7.65
CA THR A 183 -15.49 5.53 7.65
C THR A 183 -16.60 4.59 8.09
N ILE A 184 -17.05 3.74 7.18
CA ILE A 184 -18.02 2.68 7.41
C ILE A 184 -17.25 1.38 7.67
N ILE A 185 -17.44 0.80 8.87
CA ILE A 185 -16.82 -0.47 9.25
C ILE A 185 -17.85 -1.57 9.11
N THR A 186 -17.56 -2.57 8.25
CA THR A 186 -18.48 -3.66 7.95
C THR A 186 -17.85 -5.04 8.14
N THR A 187 -18.69 -6.01 8.45
CA THR A 187 -18.31 -7.39 8.70
C THR A 187 -19.18 -8.34 7.87
N TYR A 188 -18.88 -9.63 7.90
CA TYR A 188 -19.70 -10.65 7.28
C TYR A 188 -21.17 -10.62 7.79
N LYS A 189 -21.43 -10.10 9.01
CA LYS A 189 -22.79 -9.98 9.60
C LYS A 189 -23.65 -8.93 8.89
N ASP A 190 -23.03 -8.00 8.19
CA ASP A 190 -23.73 -6.97 7.41
C ASP A 190 -24.16 -7.48 6.03
N ASN A 191 -23.74 -8.72 5.68
CA ASN A 191 -24.10 -9.39 4.44
C ASN A 191 -25.07 -10.58 4.70
N PRO A 192 -26.38 -10.38 4.62
CA PRO A 192 -27.37 -11.41 4.91
C PRO A 192 -27.44 -12.53 3.85
N PHE A 193 -26.70 -12.41 2.75
CA PHE A 193 -26.74 -13.35 1.62
C PHE A 193 -25.67 -14.43 1.69
N LEU A 194 -24.86 -14.46 2.76
CA LEU A 194 -23.82 -15.46 2.90
C LEU A 194 -24.41 -16.84 3.21
N PRO A 195 -23.94 -17.90 2.52
CA PRO A 195 -24.27 -19.26 2.90
C PRO A 195 -23.81 -19.55 4.34
N GLU A 196 -24.62 -20.29 5.08
CA GLU A 196 -24.34 -20.63 6.48
C GLU A 196 -23.01 -21.38 6.65
N SER A 197 -22.65 -22.22 5.68
CA SER A 197 -21.34 -22.91 5.65
C SER A 197 -20.18 -21.93 5.67
N LEU A 198 -20.25 -20.84 4.89
CA LEU A 198 -19.21 -19.83 4.81
C LEU A 198 -19.14 -18.97 6.09
N VAL A 199 -20.30 -18.70 6.71
CA VAL A 199 -20.35 -18.02 8.02
C VAL A 199 -19.61 -18.85 9.06
N ARG A 200 -19.89 -20.17 9.12
CA ARG A 200 -19.19 -21.08 10.05
C ARG A 200 -17.66 -21.11 9.82
N GLU A 201 -17.21 -21.08 8.56
CA GLU A 201 -15.78 -21.02 8.25
C GLU A 201 -15.13 -19.72 8.75
N ILE A 202 -15.80 -18.58 8.56
CA ILE A 202 -15.32 -17.28 9.05
C ILE A 202 -15.27 -17.27 10.58
N GLU A 203 -16.27 -17.81 11.26
CA GLU A 203 -16.32 -17.88 12.72
C GLU A 203 -15.32 -18.87 13.31
N ALA A 204 -14.93 -19.90 12.57
CA ALA A 204 -13.93 -20.88 12.96
C ALA A 204 -12.47 -20.37 12.91
N ILE A 205 -12.22 -19.18 12.37
CA ILE A 205 -10.89 -18.57 12.32
C ILE A 205 -10.38 -18.35 13.75
N LYS A 206 -9.27 -19.02 14.12
CA LYS A 206 -8.70 -18.97 15.48
C LYS A 206 -7.63 -17.90 15.64
N ASP A 207 -6.90 -17.56 14.58
CA ASP A 207 -5.84 -16.54 14.64
C ASP A 207 -6.45 -15.17 14.96
N GLU A 208 -6.02 -14.58 16.06
CA GLU A 208 -6.56 -13.32 16.58
C GLU A 208 -6.34 -12.15 15.62
N THR A 209 -5.23 -12.10 14.92
CA THR A 209 -4.92 -11.05 13.95
C THR A 209 -5.79 -11.19 12.70
N TYR A 210 -5.95 -12.42 12.20
CA TYR A 210 -6.88 -12.70 11.10
C TYR A 210 -8.32 -12.35 11.48
N ARG A 211 -8.73 -12.64 12.72
CA ARG A 211 -10.06 -12.24 13.21
C ARG A 211 -10.24 -10.73 13.23
N LYS A 212 -9.26 -9.98 13.76
CA LYS A 212 -9.31 -8.50 13.74
C LYS A 212 -9.53 -7.96 12.33
N VAL A 213 -8.73 -8.41 11.37
CA VAL A 213 -8.74 -7.91 9.99
C VAL A 213 -9.94 -8.41 9.20
N TYR A 214 -10.08 -9.73 9.08
CA TYR A 214 -10.99 -10.34 8.12
C TYR A 214 -12.38 -10.64 8.68
N VAL A 215 -12.52 -10.73 10.01
CA VAL A 215 -13.82 -10.93 10.67
C VAL A 215 -14.41 -9.61 11.16
N HIS A 216 -13.59 -8.80 11.85
CA HIS A 216 -14.07 -7.58 12.51
C HIS A 216 -13.83 -6.29 11.73
N GLY A 217 -13.12 -6.32 10.59
CA GLY A 217 -12.80 -5.12 9.82
C GLY A 217 -11.94 -4.11 10.57
N GLN A 218 -11.19 -4.57 11.56
CA GLN A 218 -10.31 -3.75 12.39
C GLN A 218 -8.87 -3.82 11.87
N TYR A 219 -8.13 -2.74 12.07
CA TYR A 219 -6.71 -2.78 11.75
C TYR A 219 -5.98 -3.82 12.58
N GLY A 220 -5.22 -4.66 11.90
CA GLY A 220 -4.39 -5.70 12.50
C GLY A 220 -3.04 -5.78 11.82
N ILE A 221 -1.99 -6.02 12.59
CA ILE A 221 -0.68 -6.33 12.04
C ILE A 221 -0.68 -7.84 11.75
N VAL A 222 -0.75 -8.21 10.47
CA VAL A 222 -0.64 -9.60 10.06
C VAL A 222 0.74 -10.11 10.48
N LYS A 223 0.79 -11.17 11.30
CA LYS A 223 2.04 -11.80 11.74
C LYS A 223 2.90 -12.18 10.54
N GLY A 224 4.21 -11.95 10.64
CA GLY A 224 5.14 -12.31 9.57
C GLY A 224 6.14 -11.23 9.20
N THR A 225 6.19 -10.11 9.94
CA THR A 225 7.25 -9.11 9.76
C THR A 225 8.62 -9.77 9.99
N ILE A 226 9.57 -9.43 9.14
CA ILE A 226 10.91 -10.01 9.17
C ILE A 226 11.65 -9.62 10.44
N PHE A 227 11.41 -8.40 10.93
CA PHE A 227 11.99 -7.83 12.14
C PHE A 227 10.88 -7.36 13.10
N PRO A 228 10.19 -8.28 13.80
CA PRO A 228 9.06 -7.90 14.66
C PRO A 228 9.51 -7.11 15.89
N ASP A 229 10.68 -7.45 16.44
CA ASP A 229 11.18 -6.92 17.70
C ASP A 229 12.24 -5.85 17.45
N VAL A 230 11.84 -4.58 17.55
CA VAL A 230 12.76 -3.43 17.51
C VAL A 230 12.50 -2.53 18.72
N THR A 231 13.57 -1.96 19.27
CA THR A 231 13.48 -0.97 20.34
C THR A 231 13.57 0.44 19.77
N ILE A 232 12.61 1.30 20.10
CA ILE A 232 12.64 2.71 19.68
C ILE A 232 13.46 3.48 20.69
N VAL A 233 14.45 4.26 20.21
CA VAL A 233 15.33 5.09 21.02
C VAL A 233 15.24 6.55 20.59
N SER A 234 15.51 7.48 21.50
CA SER A 234 15.48 8.92 21.18
C SER A 234 16.64 9.35 20.30
N GLU A 235 17.83 8.80 20.53
CA GLU A 235 19.07 9.24 19.90
C GLU A 235 20.04 8.10 19.62
N MET A 236 20.97 8.35 18.68
CA MET A 236 22.11 7.48 18.44
C MET A 236 23.16 7.64 19.55
N PRO A 237 23.80 6.54 20.03
CA PRO A 237 24.93 6.63 20.96
C PRO A 237 26.10 7.44 20.38
N LYS A 238 26.76 8.21 21.24
CA LYS A 238 27.95 9.01 20.83
C LYS A 238 29.08 8.16 20.26
N HIS A 239 29.24 6.93 20.81
CA HIS A 239 30.32 6.02 20.41
C HIS A 239 29.75 4.77 19.77
N LEU A 240 29.89 4.65 18.47
CA LEU A 240 29.47 3.52 17.66
C LEU A 240 30.68 2.78 17.08
N LYS A 241 30.75 1.47 17.32
CA LYS A 241 31.67 0.59 16.60
C LYS A 241 31.09 0.26 15.21
N LYS A 242 31.95 -0.04 14.24
CA LYS A 242 31.56 -0.41 12.85
C LYS A 242 30.63 0.61 12.19
N LYS A 243 30.71 1.87 12.54
CA LYS A 243 29.85 2.94 12.03
C LYS A 243 30.01 3.11 10.52
N ALA A 244 28.90 3.07 9.78
CA ALA A 244 28.82 3.36 8.36
C ALA A 244 27.38 3.72 7.96
N ILE A 245 27.20 4.25 6.75
CA ILE A 245 25.91 4.53 6.15
C ILE A 245 25.61 3.43 5.14
N GLY A 246 24.47 2.74 5.27
CA GLY A 246 23.90 1.93 4.20
C GLY A 246 23.14 2.82 3.24
N LEU A 247 23.25 2.57 1.94
CA LEU A 247 22.58 3.35 0.89
C LEU A 247 21.93 2.42 -0.13
N ASP A 248 20.63 2.58 -0.31
CA ASP A 248 19.86 1.99 -1.39
C ASP A 248 19.45 3.08 -2.37
N PHE A 249 19.76 2.88 -3.66
CA PHE A 249 19.44 3.85 -4.69
C PHE A 249 18.02 3.65 -5.22
N GLY A 250 17.24 4.71 -5.24
CA GLY A 250 15.97 4.82 -5.95
C GLY A 250 15.94 6.10 -6.77
N PHE A 251 14.94 6.26 -7.62
CA PHE A 251 14.75 7.49 -8.37
C PHE A 251 13.27 7.86 -8.51
N THR A 252 12.57 7.43 -9.55
CA THR A 252 11.22 7.89 -9.86
C THR A 252 10.16 7.18 -9.04
N ASN A 253 10.21 5.86 -8.97
CA ASN A 253 9.17 5.03 -8.34
C ASN A 253 9.57 4.54 -6.95
N ASP A 254 10.87 4.46 -6.70
CA ASP A 254 11.45 3.98 -5.46
C ASP A 254 12.23 5.09 -4.77
N PRO A 255 12.12 5.23 -3.46
CA PRO A 255 12.89 6.22 -2.71
C PRO A 255 14.37 5.83 -2.64
N THR A 256 15.25 6.82 -2.67
CA THR A 256 16.62 6.62 -2.19
C THR A 256 16.63 6.60 -0.67
N ALA A 257 17.13 5.52 -0.07
CA ALA A 257 17.20 5.36 1.38
C ALA A 257 18.64 5.34 1.87
N ALA A 258 18.99 6.17 2.86
CA ALA A 258 20.31 6.16 3.51
C ALA A 258 20.14 6.08 5.03
N ILE A 259 20.69 5.02 5.62
CA ILE A 259 20.56 4.72 7.05
C ILE A 259 21.95 4.70 7.70
N LEU A 260 22.13 5.51 8.73
CA LEU A 260 23.30 5.44 9.59
C LEU A 260 23.19 4.23 10.50
N CYS A 261 24.16 3.34 10.40
CA CYS A 261 24.21 2.10 11.16
C CYS A 261 25.48 2.06 12.03
N GLY A 262 25.37 1.46 13.19
CA GLY A 262 26.52 1.22 14.06
C GLY A 262 26.19 0.29 15.21
N VAL A 263 27.24 -0.30 15.81
CA VAL A 263 27.10 -1.25 16.92
C VAL A 263 27.49 -0.59 18.23
N HIS A 264 26.64 -0.67 19.24
CA HIS A 264 26.92 -0.26 20.61
C HIS A 264 26.35 -1.31 21.59
N GLU A 265 27.16 -1.76 22.52
CA GLU A 265 26.77 -2.75 23.55
C GLU A 265 26.05 -3.99 23.02
N GLY A 266 26.49 -4.50 21.87
CA GLY A 266 25.92 -5.70 21.26
C GLY A 266 24.66 -5.48 20.42
N ALA A 267 24.06 -4.30 20.47
CA ALA A 267 22.90 -3.92 19.66
C ALA A 267 23.32 -3.12 18.41
N ILE A 268 22.51 -3.20 17.36
CA ILE A 268 22.65 -2.36 16.17
C ILE A 268 21.71 -1.15 16.33
N TYR A 269 22.28 0.04 16.22
CA TYR A 269 21.55 1.29 16.20
C TYR A 269 21.40 1.80 14.76
N LEU A 270 20.20 2.22 14.42
CA LEU A 270 19.76 2.61 13.08
C LEU A 270 19.13 4.00 13.12
N ASP A 271 19.57 4.88 12.22
CA ASP A 271 19.09 6.25 12.14
C ASP A 271 18.90 6.66 10.67
N GLU A 272 17.68 7.01 10.30
CA GLU A 272 17.34 7.44 8.94
C GLU A 272 17.90 8.83 8.66
N LEU A 273 18.84 8.89 7.71
CA LEU A 273 19.44 10.15 7.28
C LEU A 273 18.76 10.73 6.04
N LEU A 274 18.22 9.84 5.20
CA LEU A 274 17.64 10.17 3.92
C LEU A 274 16.62 9.11 3.53
N TYR A 275 15.44 9.55 3.12
CA TYR A 275 14.42 8.72 2.49
C TYR A 275 13.59 9.63 1.60
N ASP A 276 13.90 9.69 0.30
CA ASP A 276 13.31 10.67 -0.61
C ASP A 276 13.36 10.20 -2.05
N TYR A 277 12.52 10.77 -2.90
CA TYR A 277 12.39 10.42 -4.32
C TYR A 277 13.13 11.43 -5.22
N ALA A 278 13.36 11.04 -6.46
CA ALA A 278 13.91 11.88 -7.53
C ALA A 278 15.23 12.60 -7.17
N LEU A 279 16.06 12.00 -6.34
CA LEU A 279 17.37 12.56 -5.96
C LEU A 279 18.43 12.25 -7.00
N THR A 280 19.19 13.27 -7.38
CA THR A 280 20.42 13.09 -8.16
C THR A 280 21.56 12.62 -7.25
N ASN A 281 22.62 12.04 -7.84
CA ASN A 281 23.82 11.66 -7.10
C ASN A 281 24.50 12.88 -6.41
N GLN A 282 24.30 14.09 -6.97
CA GLN A 282 24.74 15.33 -6.37
C GLN A 282 23.95 15.67 -5.10
N ASP A 283 22.62 15.49 -5.11
CA ASP A 283 21.76 15.73 -3.94
C ASP A 283 22.09 14.75 -2.82
N ILE A 284 22.25 13.47 -3.16
CA ILE A 284 22.65 12.41 -2.22
C ILE A 284 23.99 12.78 -1.57
N SER A 285 24.97 13.13 -2.38
CA SER A 285 26.30 13.50 -1.89
C SER A 285 26.27 14.72 -0.98
N LYS A 286 25.55 15.77 -1.35
CA LYS A 286 25.37 16.99 -0.54
C LYS A 286 24.77 16.68 0.82
N ARG A 287 23.73 15.82 0.86
CA ARG A 287 23.03 15.45 2.10
C ARG A 287 23.84 14.53 3.01
N LEU A 288 24.67 13.63 2.44
CA LEU A 288 25.45 12.66 3.22
C LEU A 288 26.85 13.16 3.63
N LYS A 289 27.40 14.15 2.95
CA LYS A 289 28.75 14.72 3.23
C LYS A 289 28.96 15.17 4.69
N PRO A 290 27.99 15.79 5.38
CA PRO A 290 28.15 16.23 6.77
C PRO A 290 28.46 15.10 7.76
N TYR A 291 28.05 13.87 7.48
CA TYR A 291 28.19 12.73 8.41
C TYR A 291 29.61 12.15 8.45
N LYS A 292 30.44 12.45 7.45
CA LYS A 292 31.86 12.01 7.37
C LYS A 292 32.08 10.51 7.59
N CYS A 293 31.08 9.70 7.22
CA CYS A 293 31.10 8.24 7.35
C CYS A 293 31.42 7.54 6.04
N GLU A 294 31.87 6.29 6.12
CA GLU A 294 31.91 5.39 4.97
C GLU A 294 30.48 5.04 4.55
N ILE A 295 30.23 5.00 3.24
CA ILE A 295 28.94 4.64 2.66
C ILE A 295 29.08 3.26 2.02
N ILE A 296 28.09 2.40 2.22
CA ILE A 296 28.00 1.06 1.64
C ILE A 296 26.73 1.01 0.82
N ALA A 297 26.88 0.92 -0.50
CA ALA A 297 25.77 1.04 -1.44
C ALA A 297 25.54 -0.24 -2.25
N ASP A 298 24.39 -0.30 -2.94
CA ASP A 298 24.10 -1.36 -3.88
C ASP A 298 25.17 -1.50 -4.96
N SER A 299 25.68 -2.71 -5.14
CA SER A 299 26.66 -3.03 -6.20
C SER A 299 26.06 -3.01 -7.61
N ALA A 300 24.76 -3.01 -7.76
CA ALA A 300 24.08 -2.92 -9.05
C ALA A 300 24.20 -1.52 -9.69
N GLU A 301 24.59 -0.48 -8.90
CA GLU A 301 24.70 0.92 -9.34
C GLU A 301 26.16 1.42 -9.41
N PRO A 302 27.04 0.81 -10.22
CA PRO A 302 28.46 1.15 -10.25
C PRO A 302 28.74 2.58 -10.75
N LYS A 303 27.89 3.11 -11.63
CA LYS A 303 28.00 4.50 -12.13
C LYS A 303 27.71 5.51 -11.03
N SER A 304 26.63 5.31 -10.28
CA SER A 304 26.25 6.17 -9.16
C SER A 304 27.30 6.15 -8.05
N ILE A 305 27.86 4.98 -7.76
CA ILE A 305 28.95 4.81 -6.79
C ILE A 305 30.20 5.62 -7.23
N GLU A 306 30.61 5.50 -8.48
CA GLU A 306 31.80 6.22 -9.00
C GLU A 306 31.58 7.73 -9.02
N GLU A 307 30.38 8.19 -9.37
CA GLU A 307 30.04 9.60 -9.39
C GLU A 307 30.07 10.21 -7.97
N ILE A 308 29.48 9.55 -6.99
CA ILE A 308 29.48 9.96 -5.58
C ILE A 308 30.93 9.97 -5.03
N LYS A 309 31.73 8.97 -5.42
CA LYS A 309 33.14 8.92 -5.05
C LYS A 309 33.94 10.10 -5.58
N ARG A 310 33.70 10.52 -6.83
CA ARG A 310 34.33 11.72 -7.43
C ARG A 310 33.94 13.01 -6.72
N GLN A 311 32.82 13.04 -6.03
CA GLN A 311 32.39 14.16 -5.19
C GLN A 311 33.03 14.15 -3.79
N GLY A 312 33.97 13.23 -3.55
CA GLY A 312 34.81 13.17 -2.36
C GLY A 312 34.24 12.37 -1.19
N LEU A 313 33.20 11.55 -1.40
CA LEU A 313 32.68 10.68 -0.38
C LEU A 313 33.36 9.30 -0.43
N ARG A 314 33.51 8.68 0.76
CA ARG A 314 34.03 7.32 0.88
C ARG A 314 32.91 6.31 0.70
N ILE A 315 32.68 5.84 -0.53
CA ILE A 315 31.64 4.90 -0.86
C ILE A 315 32.20 3.58 -1.39
N LYS A 316 31.60 2.46 -1.02
CA LYS A 316 31.95 1.11 -1.44
C LYS A 316 30.71 0.34 -1.86
N ALA A 317 30.85 -0.53 -2.86
CA ALA A 317 29.83 -1.48 -3.25
C ALA A 317 29.69 -2.60 -2.21
N ALA A 318 28.45 -2.98 -1.86
CA ALA A 318 28.17 -4.18 -1.10
C ALA A 318 28.46 -5.42 -1.95
N LYS A 319 29.05 -6.46 -1.37
CA LYS A 319 29.22 -7.74 -2.06
C LYS A 319 27.88 -8.49 -2.06
N LYS A 320 27.26 -8.69 -3.21
CA LYS A 320 26.03 -9.46 -3.38
C LYS A 320 26.35 -10.84 -3.95
N GLY A 321 25.83 -11.90 -3.32
CA GLY A 321 25.74 -13.26 -3.86
C GLY A 321 24.27 -13.63 -4.09
N ALA A 322 24.02 -14.79 -4.68
CA ALA A 322 22.65 -15.27 -4.99
C ALA A 322 21.70 -15.26 -3.78
N ASP A 323 22.23 -15.53 -2.56
CA ASP A 323 21.45 -15.55 -1.32
C ASP A 323 21.66 -14.31 -0.42
N SER A 324 22.16 -13.20 -0.97
CA SER A 324 22.54 -12.02 -0.18
C SER A 324 21.40 -11.43 0.66
N ILE A 325 20.14 -11.56 0.18
CA ILE A 325 18.96 -11.09 0.92
C ILE A 325 18.78 -11.93 2.20
N ARG A 326 18.75 -13.25 2.07
CA ARG A 326 18.61 -14.17 3.22
C ARG A 326 19.78 -14.05 4.19
N ALA A 327 21.00 -13.97 3.65
CA ALA A 327 22.20 -13.81 4.46
C ALA A 327 22.19 -12.51 5.27
N GLY A 328 21.84 -11.38 4.65
CA GLY A 328 21.74 -10.09 5.32
C GLY A 328 20.68 -10.07 6.42
N ILE A 329 19.49 -10.62 6.14
CA ILE A 329 18.43 -10.78 7.15
C ILE A 329 18.91 -11.67 8.29
N GLY A 330 19.57 -12.81 7.99
CA GLY A 330 20.08 -13.73 9.00
C GLY A 330 21.15 -13.09 9.90
N ILE A 331 22.01 -12.23 9.36
CA ILE A 331 22.97 -11.45 10.15
C ILE A 331 22.25 -10.47 11.07
N LEU A 332 21.31 -9.69 10.56
CA LEU A 332 20.58 -8.68 11.34
C LEU A 332 19.77 -9.31 12.49
N LYS A 333 19.17 -10.47 12.27
CA LYS A 333 18.42 -11.22 13.31
C LYS A 333 19.27 -11.72 14.49
N GLN A 334 20.60 -11.69 14.38
CA GLN A 334 21.49 -12.04 15.48
C GLN A 334 21.73 -10.88 16.47
N TYR A 335 21.19 -9.71 16.19
CA TYR A 335 21.36 -8.51 16.98
C TYR A 335 20.02 -7.98 17.48
N GLU A 336 20.02 -7.31 18.62
CA GLU A 336 18.95 -6.41 19.01
C GLU A 336 19.01 -5.18 18.08
N LEU A 337 17.87 -4.80 17.50
CA LEU A 337 17.75 -3.66 16.61
C LEU A 337 17.15 -2.47 17.35
N ARG A 338 17.83 -1.34 17.33
CA ARG A 338 17.40 -0.09 17.96
C ARG A 338 17.30 1.01 16.91
N ILE A 339 16.08 1.56 16.75
CA ILE A 339 15.76 2.54 15.72
C ILE A 339 15.46 3.89 16.39
N THR A 340 16.04 4.97 15.88
CA THR A 340 15.71 6.31 16.41
C THR A 340 14.28 6.68 16.10
N SER A 341 13.61 7.37 17.04
CA SER A 341 12.20 7.78 16.90
C SER A 341 11.94 8.71 15.70
N ARG A 342 12.96 9.42 15.22
CA ARG A 342 12.87 10.29 14.03
C ARG A 342 12.94 9.52 12.70
N SER A 343 13.29 8.24 12.71
CA SER A 343 13.39 7.38 11.53
C SER A 343 12.02 6.88 11.07
N THR A 344 11.15 7.81 10.68
CA THR A 344 9.72 7.53 10.45
C THR A 344 9.47 6.55 9.31
N ASN A 345 10.22 6.66 8.19
CA ASN A 345 10.07 5.76 7.06
C ASN A 345 10.64 4.36 7.36
N LEU A 346 11.79 4.28 8.03
CA LEU A 346 12.35 3.01 8.48
C LEU A 346 11.42 2.29 9.45
N LEU A 347 10.81 3.01 10.40
CA LEU A 347 9.81 2.46 11.32
C LEU A 347 8.54 2.01 10.57
N ARG A 348 8.14 2.73 9.52
CA ARG A 348 7.03 2.35 8.63
C ARG A 348 7.34 1.06 7.86
N GLU A 349 8.52 0.96 7.26
CA GLU A 349 8.96 -0.26 6.57
C GLU A 349 9.09 -1.44 7.54
N GLN A 350 9.65 -1.25 8.75
CA GLN A 350 9.79 -2.29 9.76
C GLN A 350 8.47 -3.01 10.03
N LYS A 351 7.39 -2.27 10.07
CA LYS A 351 6.06 -2.80 10.36
C LYS A 351 5.43 -3.51 9.15
N GLN A 352 5.95 -3.31 7.95
CA GLN A 352 5.37 -3.80 6.69
C GLN A 352 6.27 -4.81 5.97
N TYR A 353 7.57 -4.82 6.22
CA TYR A 353 8.52 -5.74 5.60
C TYR A 353 8.34 -7.15 6.12
N LYS A 354 7.80 -8.02 5.27
CA LYS A 354 7.40 -9.38 5.62
C LYS A 354 7.84 -10.40 4.57
N TYR A 355 7.73 -11.67 4.93
CA TYR A 355 7.89 -12.75 3.96
C TYR A 355 6.66 -12.87 3.06
N ARG A 356 6.89 -13.29 1.81
CA ARG A 356 5.81 -13.68 0.89
C ARG A 356 5.07 -14.87 1.46
N GLU A 357 3.76 -14.88 1.26
CA GLU A 357 2.90 -16.00 1.63
C GLU A 357 2.27 -16.59 0.38
N LYS A 358 2.23 -17.92 0.32
CA LYS A 358 1.47 -18.68 -0.67
C LYS A 358 0.69 -19.76 0.06
N ASP A 359 -0.61 -19.83 -0.19
CA ASP A 359 -1.54 -20.80 0.40
C ASP A 359 -1.45 -20.84 1.95
N GLY A 360 -1.31 -19.66 2.59
CA GLY A 360 -1.19 -19.52 4.04
C GLY A 360 0.16 -19.95 4.64
N LYS A 361 1.16 -20.27 3.80
CA LYS A 361 2.51 -20.62 4.23
C LYS A 361 3.51 -19.55 3.82
N SER A 362 4.36 -19.16 4.77
CA SER A 362 5.48 -18.26 4.47
C SER A 362 6.51 -18.96 3.59
N LEU A 363 6.91 -18.29 2.50
CA LEU A 363 7.89 -18.82 1.55
C LEU A 363 9.35 -18.56 1.96
N ASN A 364 9.61 -17.92 3.11
CA ASN A 364 10.93 -17.41 3.49
C ASN A 364 11.60 -16.52 2.43
N GLU A 365 10.79 -15.92 1.56
CA GLU A 365 11.19 -14.92 0.57
C GLU A 365 10.56 -13.59 0.96
N PRO A 366 11.34 -12.52 1.17
CA PRO A 366 10.78 -11.20 1.45
C PRO A 366 9.93 -10.68 0.28
N ILE A 367 8.98 -9.81 0.60
CA ILE A 367 8.27 -9.02 -0.42
C ILE A 367 9.22 -7.97 -1.01
N ASP A 368 8.98 -7.56 -2.27
CA ASP A 368 9.75 -6.51 -2.96
C ASP A 368 9.16 -5.10 -2.74
N SER A 369 8.53 -4.88 -1.59
CA SER A 369 7.97 -3.60 -1.17
C SER A 369 8.30 -3.34 0.29
N PHE A 370 8.38 -2.05 0.67
CA PHE A 370 8.75 -1.66 2.03
C PHE A 370 10.12 -2.20 2.47
N ASN A 371 11.07 -2.23 1.56
CA ASN A 371 12.39 -2.85 1.74
C ASN A 371 13.57 -1.89 1.54
N HIS A 372 13.36 -0.65 1.07
CA HIS A 372 14.45 0.25 0.70
C HIS A 372 15.39 0.61 1.86
N ALA A 373 14.85 1.01 3.00
CA ALA A 373 15.66 1.24 4.19
C ALA A 373 16.30 -0.07 4.71
N TRP A 374 15.57 -1.19 4.63
CA TRP A 374 16.12 -2.49 5.01
C TRP A 374 17.18 -3.00 4.05
N ASP A 375 17.08 -2.69 2.76
CA ASP A 375 18.09 -3.02 1.77
C ASP A 375 19.39 -2.23 2.05
N ALA A 376 19.27 -0.94 2.33
CA ALA A 376 20.39 -0.13 2.80
C ALA A 376 21.07 -0.72 4.05
N ILE A 377 20.28 -1.13 5.05
CA ILE A 377 20.79 -1.78 6.28
C ILE A 377 21.42 -3.13 5.98
N ARG A 378 20.87 -3.93 5.06
CA ARG A 378 21.44 -5.22 4.63
C ARG A 378 22.80 -5.04 3.97
N TYR A 379 22.99 -4.01 3.14
CA TYR A 379 24.31 -3.72 2.53
C TYR A 379 25.34 -3.42 3.59
N TYR A 380 24.99 -2.63 4.61
CA TYR A 380 25.82 -2.42 5.78
C TYR A 380 26.14 -3.75 6.50
N ALA A 381 25.14 -4.56 6.80
CA ALA A 381 25.33 -5.81 7.53
C ALA A 381 26.26 -6.79 6.81
N LEU A 382 26.08 -6.96 5.49
CA LEU A 382 26.90 -7.81 4.66
C LEU A 382 28.39 -7.41 4.61
N LEU A 383 28.71 -6.10 4.73
CA LEU A 383 30.10 -5.66 4.66
C LEU A 383 30.74 -5.48 6.04
N LYS A 384 29.97 -5.05 7.05
CA LYS A 384 30.50 -4.66 8.36
C LYS A 384 30.31 -5.71 9.45
N LEU A 385 29.27 -6.54 9.32
CA LEU A 385 28.92 -7.49 10.39
C LEU A 385 29.35 -8.92 10.11
N THR A 386 29.60 -9.30 8.84
CA THR A 386 30.23 -10.58 8.53
C THR A 386 31.61 -10.67 9.19
N ARG A 387 31.85 -11.76 9.91
CA ARG A 387 33.21 -12.07 10.41
C ARG A 387 34.10 -12.32 9.19
N PRO A 388 35.35 -11.78 9.13
CA PRO A 388 36.30 -12.25 8.14
C PRO A 388 36.49 -13.77 8.39
N ASN A 389 36.31 -14.58 7.35
CA ASN A 389 36.67 -16.00 7.39
C ASN A 389 38.21 -16.10 7.61
N ASN A 390 38.64 -16.11 8.86
CA ASN A 390 39.93 -16.60 9.24
C ASN A 390 39.78 -18.09 9.53
N ASN A 391 39.73 -18.92 8.50
CA ASN A 391 40.06 -20.35 8.58
C ASN A 391 40.32 -20.86 7.16
N ILE A 392 41.47 -20.48 6.61
CA ILE A 392 42.24 -21.39 5.79
C ILE A 392 43.28 -21.95 6.75
N LEU A 393 42.90 -22.97 7.51
CA LEU A 393 43.90 -23.91 8.04
C LEU A 393 44.30 -24.79 6.89
N ALA A 394 45.48 -24.49 6.34
CA ALA A 394 46.23 -25.42 5.57
C ALA A 394 46.45 -26.67 6.42
N PHE A 395 45.90 -27.79 6.02
CA PHE A 395 46.46 -29.09 6.33
C PHE A 395 47.32 -29.51 5.15
N GLY A 396 48.64 -29.56 5.42
CA GLY A 396 49.64 -30.21 4.56
C GLY A 396 49.46 -31.75 4.56
#